data_6ea32d7f6ad88ef8f1ad076b29b6db8d
#
_entry.id   6ea32d7f6ad88ef8f1ad076b29b6db8d
#
_cell.length_a   1.000
_cell.length_b   1.000
_cell.length_c   1.000
_cell.angle_alpha   90.00
_cell.angle_beta   90.00
_cell.angle_gamma   90.00
#
_symmetry.space_group_name_H-M   'P 1'
#
loop_
_entity.id
_entity.type
_entity.pdbx_description
1 polymer ?
#
loop_
_entity_poly.entity_id
_entity_poly.type
_entity_poly.pdbx_seq_one_letter_code
_entity_poly.pdbx_strand_id
1 'polypeptide(L)'
;MESDGQPSFTAMTAAAARAAHLIVDGEPVIFADTVAEAMLGERAEELIAYHRAYGAHPVLAGARAQVTCRSRYAEDQLARAVRDGIGQYVILGAGLDTFAYRSPLARRVRVFEVDHPATQEWKRRVGPAPEVPGSEVPGSEVPGPEVPGPEVPGPEFPGLVTFVPADLVSDSLGDGLRRAGFDFATPAFVSWLGVTMYLDQGAIDRTVSVLGGLAPGTELVVDYMLAAGLRDAEGGSYADQVGQAAAERGEPWLSLFVPEAMAALLAGCGFGPARDVSQREMIPAGLWDRSDSLRPAELSHIAHAVIEHPAR
;
A
#
# COMPACT_ATOMS: atom_id res chain seq x y z
N MET A 1 19.02 5.03 -7.68
CA MET A 1 20.21 4.53 -6.96
C MET A 1 19.99 4.84 -5.50
N GLU A 2 19.50 3.86 -4.72
CA GLU A 2 19.35 4.01 -3.27
C GLU A 2 20.76 4.04 -2.67
N SER A 3 21.11 5.16 -2.07
CA SER A 3 22.41 5.39 -1.47
C SER A 3 22.41 4.94 -0.01
N ASP A 4 23.35 4.09 0.35
CA ASP A 4 23.82 3.81 1.73
C ASP A 4 22.77 3.35 2.76
N GLY A 5 22.01 2.27 2.47
CA GLY A 5 21.18 1.61 3.49
C GLY A 5 20.01 2.45 4.03
N GLN A 6 19.62 3.49 3.31
CA GLN A 6 18.43 4.30 3.60
C GLN A 6 17.25 3.81 2.74
N PRO A 7 16.01 3.83 3.26
CA PRO A 7 14.83 3.58 2.44
C PRO A 7 14.64 4.71 1.44
N SER A 8 13.85 4.46 0.39
CA SER A 8 13.52 5.51 -0.57
C SER A 8 12.88 6.71 0.14
N PHE A 9 13.16 7.91 -0.38
CA PHE A 9 12.61 9.14 0.20
C PHE A 9 11.07 9.14 0.10
N THR A 10 10.53 8.59 -0.97
CA THR A 10 9.07 8.48 -1.16
C THR A 10 8.43 7.50 -0.18
N ALA A 11 9.09 6.39 0.19
CA ALA A 11 8.61 5.51 1.26
C ALA A 11 8.56 6.23 2.62
N MET A 12 9.59 7.04 2.93
CA MET A 12 9.63 7.84 4.16
C MET A 12 8.52 8.89 4.19
N THR A 13 8.32 9.64 3.10
CA THR A 13 7.28 10.67 3.04
C THR A 13 5.86 10.09 3.07
N ALA A 14 5.65 8.92 2.48
CA ALA A 14 4.37 8.20 2.57
C ALA A 14 4.06 7.75 4.00
N ALA A 15 5.06 7.21 4.73
CA ALA A 15 4.90 6.85 6.14
C ALA A 15 4.65 8.10 7.01
N ALA A 16 5.38 9.19 6.77
CA ALA A 16 5.16 10.46 7.47
C ALA A 16 3.75 11.01 7.24
N ALA A 17 3.23 10.91 6.02
CA ALA A 17 1.87 11.34 5.72
C ALA A 17 0.81 10.48 6.44
N ARG A 18 1.00 9.14 6.56
CA ARG A 18 0.10 8.28 7.35
C ARG A 18 0.16 8.60 8.84
N ALA A 19 1.36 8.79 9.40
CA ALA A 19 1.52 9.21 10.80
C ALA A 19 0.89 10.59 11.05
N ALA A 20 1.17 11.55 10.18
CA ALA A 20 0.67 12.91 10.30
C ALA A 20 -0.86 13.00 10.21
N HIS A 21 -1.52 12.09 9.48
CA HIS A 21 -2.97 12.03 9.41
C HIS A 21 -3.62 11.96 10.81
N LEU A 22 -3.05 11.18 11.72
CA LEU A 22 -3.55 11.05 13.10
C LEU A 22 -3.22 12.26 14.00
N ILE A 23 -2.36 13.15 13.53
CA ILE A 23 -1.84 14.28 14.33
C ILE A 23 -2.48 15.60 13.92
N VAL A 24 -2.68 15.82 12.61
CA VAL A 24 -3.04 17.13 12.06
C VAL A 24 -4.43 17.18 11.42
N ASP A 25 -5.02 16.04 11.06
CA ASP A 25 -6.34 16.00 10.47
C ASP A 25 -7.43 15.74 11.52
N GLY A 26 -8.64 16.17 11.21
CA GLY A 26 -9.80 16.00 12.10
C GLY A 26 -10.53 14.68 11.90
N GLU A 27 -11.53 14.46 12.74
CA GLU A 27 -12.47 13.36 12.55
C GLU A 27 -13.40 13.60 11.32
N PRO A 28 -13.85 12.52 10.68
CA PRO A 28 -13.54 11.12 10.96
C PRO A 28 -12.16 10.70 10.46
N VAL A 29 -11.47 9.83 11.20
CA VAL A 29 -10.18 9.24 10.76
C VAL A 29 -10.39 8.36 9.54
N ILE A 30 -9.66 8.63 8.45
CA ILE A 30 -9.73 7.82 7.23
C ILE A 30 -9.04 6.48 7.44
N PHE A 31 -7.83 6.51 8.01
CA PHE A 31 -6.99 5.34 8.19
C PHE A 31 -6.09 5.49 9.41
N ALA A 32 -6.22 4.60 10.38
CA ALA A 32 -5.46 4.65 11.62
C ALA A 32 -4.16 3.84 11.52
N ASP A 33 -3.07 4.48 11.08
CA ASP A 33 -1.74 3.87 11.10
C ASP A 33 -0.96 4.32 12.35
N THR A 34 -1.18 3.62 13.45
CA THR A 34 -0.55 3.93 14.75
C THR A 34 0.93 3.56 14.83
N VAL A 35 1.47 2.87 13.83
CA VAL A 35 2.86 2.39 13.79
C VAL A 35 3.70 3.18 12.80
N ALA A 36 3.09 3.96 11.90
CA ALA A 36 3.80 4.68 10.84
C ALA A 36 4.88 5.63 11.38
N GLU A 37 4.66 6.32 12.51
CA GLU A 37 5.65 7.19 13.13
C GLU A 37 6.89 6.40 13.57
N ALA A 38 6.71 5.25 14.20
CA ALA A 38 7.84 4.40 14.65
C ALA A 38 8.68 3.92 13.46
N MET A 39 8.07 3.65 12.29
CA MET A 39 8.79 3.23 11.08
C MET A 39 9.71 4.32 10.50
N LEU A 40 9.53 5.58 10.89
CA LEU A 40 10.40 6.69 10.47
C LEU A 40 11.71 6.73 11.27
N GLY A 41 11.77 6.06 12.43
CA GLY A 41 12.92 6.07 13.30
C GLY A 41 13.34 7.49 13.71
N GLU A 42 14.63 7.79 13.61
CA GLU A 42 15.20 9.10 13.93
C GLU A 42 14.72 10.26 13.02
N ARG A 43 14.12 9.94 11.86
CA ARG A 43 13.59 10.93 10.92
C ARG A 43 12.15 11.38 11.24
N ALA A 44 11.49 10.75 12.24
CA ALA A 44 10.08 11.00 12.53
C ALA A 44 9.79 12.47 12.81
N GLU A 45 10.51 13.09 13.75
CA GLU A 45 10.26 14.49 14.13
C GLU A 45 10.46 15.44 12.94
N GLU A 46 11.54 15.28 12.18
CA GLU A 46 11.83 16.11 11.00
C GLU A 46 10.69 16.04 9.98
N LEU A 47 10.27 14.83 9.60
CA LEU A 47 9.29 14.62 8.54
C LEU A 47 7.87 15.01 8.96
N ILE A 48 7.49 14.74 10.22
CA ILE A 48 6.17 15.08 10.74
C ILE A 48 6.05 16.58 11.05
N ALA A 49 7.14 17.25 11.42
CA ALA A 49 7.14 18.68 11.70
C ALA A 49 6.63 19.52 10.52
N TYR A 50 6.90 19.12 9.28
CA TYR A 50 6.34 19.78 8.09
C TYR A 50 4.82 19.71 8.06
N HIS A 51 4.25 18.57 8.38
CA HIS A 51 2.80 18.40 8.44
C HIS A 51 2.18 19.19 9.59
N ARG A 52 2.84 19.27 10.75
CA ARG A 52 2.37 20.11 11.87
C ARG A 52 2.37 21.58 11.52
N ALA A 53 3.45 22.07 10.86
CA ALA A 53 3.61 23.48 10.52
C ALA A 53 2.72 23.91 9.34
N TYR A 54 2.56 23.05 8.35
CA TYR A 54 1.94 23.39 7.06
C TYR A 54 0.85 22.38 6.65
N GLY A 55 0.17 21.76 7.60
CA GLY A 55 -0.78 20.66 7.34
C GLY A 55 -1.89 21.00 6.34
N ALA A 56 -2.32 22.26 6.29
CA ALA A 56 -3.32 22.72 5.31
C ALA A 56 -2.75 23.00 3.91
N HIS A 57 -1.41 22.93 3.71
CA HIS A 57 -0.84 23.11 2.38
C HIS A 57 -1.35 22.01 1.41
N PRO A 58 -1.82 22.37 0.20
CA PRO A 58 -2.47 21.43 -0.72
C PRO A 58 -1.65 20.15 -0.99
N VAL A 59 -0.33 20.27 -1.17
CA VAL A 59 0.55 19.12 -1.40
C VAL A 59 0.57 18.18 -0.19
N LEU A 60 0.69 18.71 1.04
CA LEU A 60 0.74 17.88 2.24
C LEU A 60 -0.62 17.25 2.57
N ALA A 61 -1.70 18.01 2.38
CA ALA A 61 -3.06 17.50 2.52
C ALA A 61 -3.36 16.43 1.45
N GLY A 62 -3.00 16.70 0.19
CA GLY A 62 -3.13 15.74 -0.91
C GLY A 62 -2.33 14.46 -0.68
N ALA A 63 -1.09 14.56 -0.18
CA ALA A 63 -0.29 13.39 0.18
C ALA A 63 -0.97 12.53 1.25
N ARG A 64 -1.49 13.14 2.32
CA ARG A 64 -2.22 12.41 3.38
C ARG A 64 -3.49 11.76 2.84
N ALA A 65 -4.29 12.51 2.06
CA ALA A 65 -5.49 11.97 1.44
C ALA A 65 -5.17 10.75 0.56
N GLN A 66 -4.15 10.86 -0.31
CA GLN A 66 -3.76 9.78 -1.21
C GLN A 66 -3.33 8.52 -0.46
N VAL A 67 -2.38 8.64 0.48
CA VAL A 67 -1.84 7.45 1.15
C VAL A 67 -2.84 6.79 2.09
N THR A 68 -3.70 7.58 2.76
CA THR A 68 -4.71 7.02 3.68
C THR A 68 -5.86 6.37 2.94
N CYS A 69 -6.36 6.97 1.85
CA CYS A 69 -7.45 6.39 1.07
C CYS A 69 -7.06 5.06 0.42
N ARG A 70 -5.88 5.00 -0.25
CA ARG A 70 -5.45 3.75 -0.90
C ARG A 70 -5.16 2.64 0.11
N SER A 71 -4.54 2.98 1.26
CA SER A 71 -4.28 2.00 2.32
C SER A 71 -5.59 1.48 2.92
N ARG A 72 -6.55 2.38 3.21
CA ARG A 72 -7.89 1.99 3.69
C ARG A 72 -8.60 1.07 2.70
N TYR A 73 -8.62 1.45 1.42
CA TYR A 73 -9.26 0.63 0.39
C TYR A 73 -8.65 -0.77 0.34
N ALA A 74 -7.32 -0.87 0.25
CA ALA A 74 -6.64 -2.15 0.16
C ALA A 74 -6.93 -3.06 1.36
N GLU A 75 -6.90 -2.52 2.59
CA GLU A 75 -7.19 -3.32 3.78
C GLU A 75 -8.68 -3.68 3.93
N ASP A 76 -9.59 -2.81 3.51
CA ASP A 76 -11.01 -3.14 3.46
C ASP A 76 -11.31 -4.28 2.46
N GLN A 77 -10.60 -4.31 1.29
CA GLN A 77 -10.72 -5.43 0.33
C GLN A 77 -10.04 -6.69 0.87
N LEU A 78 -8.83 -6.57 1.44
CA LEU A 78 -8.17 -7.70 2.09
C LEU A 78 -9.05 -8.33 3.18
N ALA A 79 -9.72 -7.51 4.00
CA ALA A 79 -10.62 -8.03 5.03
C ALA A 79 -11.79 -8.84 4.45
N ARG A 80 -12.26 -8.51 3.24
CA ARG A 80 -13.26 -9.31 2.51
C ARG A 80 -12.65 -10.60 1.99
N ALA A 81 -11.51 -10.50 1.32
CA ALA A 81 -10.79 -11.64 0.77
C ALA A 81 -10.43 -12.70 1.85
N VAL A 82 -10.03 -12.24 3.03
CA VAL A 82 -9.76 -13.14 4.17
C VAL A 82 -11.03 -13.83 4.66
N ARG A 83 -12.19 -13.17 4.71
CA ARG A 83 -13.47 -13.82 5.03
C ARG A 83 -13.86 -14.87 3.99
N ASP A 84 -13.47 -14.64 2.73
CA ASP A 84 -13.72 -15.55 1.61
C ASP A 84 -12.66 -16.67 1.51
N GLY A 85 -11.71 -16.72 2.45
CA GLY A 85 -10.77 -17.83 2.62
C GLY A 85 -9.36 -17.57 2.09
N ILE A 86 -9.02 -16.37 1.64
CA ILE A 86 -7.65 -16.03 1.26
C ILE A 86 -6.73 -16.04 2.49
N GLY A 87 -5.65 -16.85 2.42
CA GLY A 87 -4.69 -17.06 3.50
C GLY A 87 -3.29 -16.51 3.22
N GLN A 88 -3.06 -15.84 2.08
CA GLN A 88 -1.78 -15.25 1.70
C GLN A 88 -1.96 -13.80 1.26
N TYR A 89 -1.10 -12.92 1.73
CA TYR A 89 -1.08 -11.51 1.38
C TYR A 89 0.31 -11.10 0.92
N VAL A 90 0.42 -10.57 -0.30
CA VAL A 90 1.65 -10.05 -0.89
C VAL A 90 1.55 -8.53 -0.98
N ILE A 91 2.53 -7.82 -0.42
CA ILE A 91 2.67 -6.37 -0.50
C ILE A 91 3.86 -6.06 -1.41
N LEU A 92 3.61 -5.57 -2.63
CA LEU A 92 4.65 -5.22 -3.60
C LEU A 92 5.10 -3.78 -3.41
N GLY A 93 6.40 -3.58 -3.29
CA GLY A 93 6.97 -2.28 -2.93
C GLY A 93 6.49 -1.86 -1.55
N ALA A 94 6.65 -2.76 -0.57
CA ALA A 94 6.10 -2.61 0.77
C ALA A 94 6.59 -1.35 1.50
N GLY A 95 7.76 -0.83 1.16
CA GLY A 95 8.32 0.37 1.79
C GLY A 95 8.28 0.27 3.31
N LEU A 96 7.69 1.28 3.92
CA LEU A 96 7.43 1.34 5.35
C LEU A 96 5.96 1.01 5.67
N ASP A 97 5.38 0.01 5.00
CA ASP A 97 4.07 -0.52 5.32
C ASP A 97 4.04 -1.08 6.75
N THR A 98 2.91 -0.98 7.41
CA THR A 98 2.75 -1.32 8.84
C THR A 98 1.72 -2.41 9.10
N PHE A 99 1.10 -2.96 8.06
CA PHE A 99 0.03 -3.95 8.20
C PHE A 99 0.40 -5.10 9.14
N ALA A 100 1.57 -5.71 8.92
CA ALA A 100 2.01 -6.87 9.70
C ALA A 100 2.22 -6.58 11.20
N TYR A 101 2.37 -5.31 11.56
CA TYR A 101 2.69 -4.88 12.93
C TYR A 101 1.47 -4.36 13.70
N ARG A 102 0.42 -3.89 13.00
CA ARG A 102 -0.74 -3.26 13.64
C ARG A 102 -2.08 -3.92 13.36
N SER A 103 -2.19 -4.63 12.21
CA SER A 103 -3.49 -5.16 11.81
C SER A 103 -3.79 -6.49 12.45
N PRO A 104 -4.97 -6.66 13.08
CA PRO A 104 -5.40 -7.96 13.59
C PRO A 104 -5.49 -9.03 12.50
N LEU A 105 -5.72 -8.62 11.23
CA LEU A 105 -5.77 -9.52 10.09
C LEU A 105 -4.40 -10.16 9.78
N ALA A 106 -3.29 -9.57 10.22
CA ALA A 106 -1.96 -10.13 10.02
C ALA A 106 -1.79 -11.53 10.64
N ARG A 107 -2.59 -11.87 11.65
CA ARG A 107 -2.63 -13.23 12.25
C ARG A 107 -3.43 -14.25 11.43
N ARG A 108 -4.21 -13.76 10.45
CA ARG A 108 -5.10 -14.57 9.62
C ARG A 108 -4.54 -14.89 8.24
N VAL A 109 -3.43 -14.27 7.87
CA VAL A 109 -2.77 -14.41 6.58
C VAL A 109 -1.26 -14.54 6.73
N ARG A 110 -0.63 -15.27 5.80
CA ARG A 110 0.84 -15.22 5.64
C ARG A 110 1.19 -13.95 4.87
N VAL A 111 1.93 -13.04 5.48
CA VAL A 111 2.32 -11.76 4.86
C VAL A 111 3.68 -11.89 4.20
N PHE A 112 3.77 -11.50 2.92
CA PHE A 112 5.00 -11.43 2.14
C PHE A 112 5.21 -9.98 1.73
N GLU A 113 6.25 -9.34 2.25
CA GLU A 113 6.64 -7.99 1.87
C GLU A 113 7.77 -8.05 0.84
N VAL A 114 7.48 -7.61 -0.37
CA VAL A 114 8.45 -7.51 -1.46
C VAL A 114 8.94 -6.08 -1.56
N ASP A 115 10.24 -5.88 -1.39
CA ASP A 115 10.87 -4.56 -1.51
C ASP A 115 12.37 -4.67 -1.71
N HIS A 116 12.99 -3.55 -2.05
CA HIS A 116 14.44 -3.44 -2.15
C HIS A 116 15.12 -3.80 -0.83
N PRO A 117 16.24 -4.54 -0.86
CA PRO A 117 16.93 -5.00 0.36
C PRO A 117 17.25 -3.89 1.38
N ALA A 118 17.66 -2.70 0.91
CA ALA A 118 18.00 -1.58 1.78
C ALA A 118 16.79 -1.07 2.59
N THR A 119 15.62 -0.97 1.96
CA THR A 119 14.36 -0.58 2.63
C THR A 119 13.97 -1.62 3.69
N GLN A 120 14.08 -2.90 3.36
CA GLN A 120 13.80 -3.98 4.30
C GLN A 120 14.76 -4.02 5.47
N GLU A 121 16.05 -3.71 5.26
CA GLU A 121 17.02 -3.61 6.33
C GLU A 121 16.70 -2.45 7.29
N TRP A 122 16.34 -1.28 6.75
CA TRP A 122 15.85 -0.17 7.56
C TRP A 122 14.65 -0.59 8.39
N LYS A 123 13.63 -1.16 7.76
CA LYS A 123 12.39 -1.57 8.41
C LYS A 123 12.62 -2.57 9.54
N ARG A 124 13.51 -3.54 9.37
CA ARG A 124 13.90 -4.49 10.43
C ARG A 124 14.58 -3.80 11.60
N ARG A 125 15.35 -2.73 11.34
CA ARG A 125 16.08 -2.00 12.38
C ARG A 125 15.18 -1.11 13.23
N VAL A 126 14.22 -0.42 12.60
CA VAL A 126 13.39 0.59 13.27
C VAL A 126 12.01 0.09 13.65
N GLY A 127 11.52 -0.94 12.96
CA GLY A 127 10.20 -1.50 13.23
C GLY A 127 10.07 -2.04 14.65
N PRO A 128 8.86 -1.97 15.24
CA PRO A 128 8.63 -2.59 16.54
C PRO A 128 8.96 -4.09 16.46
N ALA A 129 9.53 -4.63 17.53
CA ALA A 129 9.73 -6.07 17.62
C ALA A 129 8.36 -6.76 17.45
N PRO A 130 8.26 -7.82 16.62
CA PRO A 130 7.01 -8.56 16.52
C PRO A 130 6.60 -9.03 17.92
N GLU A 131 5.36 -8.73 18.31
CA GLU A 131 4.85 -9.20 19.59
C GLU A 131 4.85 -10.73 19.60
N VAL A 132 5.69 -11.31 20.46
CA VAL A 132 5.67 -12.75 20.71
C VAL A 132 4.41 -13.04 21.52
N PRO A 133 3.50 -13.94 21.06
CA PRO A 133 2.32 -14.30 21.83
C PRO A 133 2.72 -14.78 23.20
N GLY A 134 2.24 -14.09 24.28
CA GLY A 134 2.50 -14.44 25.67
C GLY A 134 3.40 -13.49 26.47
N SER A 135 3.95 -12.42 25.88
CA SER A 135 4.57 -11.35 26.65
C SER A 135 3.53 -10.29 26.99
N GLU A 136 2.97 -10.34 28.20
CA GLU A 136 2.15 -9.26 28.76
C GLU A 136 3.03 -8.02 28.90
N VAL A 137 2.79 -6.98 28.09
CA VAL A 137 3.29 -5.64 28.36
C VAL A 137 2.24 -4.94 29.25
N PRO A 138 2.54 -4.62 30.50
CA PRO A 138 1.58 -3.94 31.37
C PRO A 138 1.39 -2.51 30.86
N GLY A 139 0.18 -2.16 30.40
CA GLY A 139 -0.26 -0.77 30.34
C GLY A 139 -0.65 -0.19 28.98
N SER A 140 -1.11 -0.96 27.99
CA SER A 140 -1.70 -0.36 26.81
C SER A 140 -3.09 -0.97 26.50
N GLU A 141 -4.07 -0.56 27.28
CA GLU A 141 -5.47 -0.70 26.87
C GLU A 141 -5.88 0.59 26.16
N VAL A 142 -5.73 0.63 24.85
CA VAL A 142 -6.48 1.57 24.00
C VAL A 142 -7.50 0.72 23.24
N PRO A 143 -8.81 0.87 23.52
CA PRO A 143 -9.84 0.14 22.78
C PRO A 143 -9.85 0.63 21.33
N GLY A 144 -9.39 -0.22 20.41
CA GLY A 144 -9.68 -0.03 18.99
C GLY A 144 -11.18 -0.25 18.73
N PRO A 145 -11.77 0.32 17.67
CA PRO A 145 -13.17 0.10 17.35
C PRO A 145 -13.41 -1.40 17.17
N GLU A 146 -14.25 -1.97 18.04
CA GLU A 146 -14.76 -3.33 17.91
C GLU A 146 -15.51 -3.43 16.58
N VAL A 147 -14.98 -4.21 15.65
CA VAL A 147 -15.73 -4.70 14.50
C VAL A 147 -16.33 -6.03 14.91
N PRO A 148 -17.64 -6.10 15.24
CA PRO A 148 -18.28 -7.36 15.53
C PRO A 148 -18.51 -8.11 14.23
N GLY A 149 -17.65 -9.05 13.93
CA GLY A 149 -17.87 -10.07 12.90
C GLY A 149 -17.88 -11.44 13.56
N PRO A 150 -18.64 -12.42 13.04
CA PRO A 150 -18.60 -13.78 13.57
C PRO A 150 -17.16 -14.30 13.53
N GLU A 151 -16.69 -14.82 14.66
CA GLU A 151 -15.44 -15.56 14.75
C GLU A 151 -15.53 -16.77 13.81
N VAL A 152 -14.90 -16.68 12.64
CA VAL A 152 -14.71 -17.83 11.76
C VAL A 152 -13.41 -18.49 12.20
N PRO A 153 -13.44 -19.71 12.76
CA PRO A 153 -12.23 -20.45 13.09
C PRO A 153 -11.45 -20.71 11.80
N GLY A 154 -10.29 -20.13 11.66
CA GLY A 154 -9.33 -20.38 10.59
C GLY A 154 -7.95 -20.58 11.19
N PRO A 155 -6.97 -21.12 10.43
CA PRO A 155 -5.62 -21.27 10.92
C PRO A 155 -5.05 -19.91 11.35
N GLU A 156 -4.53 -19.83 12.57
CA GLU A 156 -3.75 -18.68 13.02
C GLU A 156 -2.32 -18.86 12.53
N PHE A 157 -1.81 -17.85 11.81
CA PHE A 157 -0.40 -17.78 11.48
C PHE A 157 0.29 -16.94 12.57
N PRO A 158 1.41 -17.41 13.15
CA PRO A 158 2.18 -16.57 14.05
C PRO A 158 2.65 -15.35 13.25
N GLY A 159 2.25 -14.16 13.67
CA GLY A 159 2.34 -12.89 12.97
C GLY A 159 3.75 -12.44 12.59
N LEU A 160 4.41 -13.20 11.71
CA LEU A 160 5.72 -12.88 11.18
C LEU A 160 5.58 -12.56 9.70
N VAL A 161 5.96 -11.33 9.37
CA VAL A 161 6.18 -10.93 7.99
C VAL A 161 7.34 -11.72 7.37
N THR A 162 7.13 -12.25 6.18
CA THR A 162 8.21 -12.83 5.37
C THR A 162 8.73 -11.75 4.42
N PHE A 163 9.94 -11.29 4.66
CA PHE A 163 10.61 -10.35 3.76
C PHE A 163 11.11 -11.06 2.50
N VAL A 164 10.74 -10.51 1.35
CA VAL A 164 11.16 -10.97 0.03
C VAL A 164 12.02 -9.88 -0.61
N PRO A 165 13.32 -9.90 -0.44
CA PRO A 165 14.20 -8.88 -1.03
C PRO A 165 14.17 -9.01 -2.55
N ALA A 166 13.73 -7.96 -3.23
CA ALA A 166 13.70 -7.88 -4.70
C ALA A 166 13.62 -6.42 -5.17
N ASP A 167 14.41 -6.11 -6.18
CA ASP A 167 14.22 -4.95 -7.03
C ASP A 167 13.26 -5.32 -8.17
N LEU A 168 12.07 -4.71 -8.19
CA LEU A 168 11.03 -4.99 -9.20
C LEU A 168 11.47 -4.63 -10.63
N VAL A 169 12.55 -3.87 -10.80
CA VAL A 169 13.11 -3.54 -12.12
C VAL A 169 13.99 -4.67 -12.64
N SER A 170 14.82 -5.27 -11.79
CA SER A 170 15.88 -6.18 -12.21
C SER A 170 15.68 -7.64 -11.80
N ASP A 171 14.96 -7.89 -10.71
CA ASP A 171 14.85 -9.22 -10.11
C ASP A 171 13.59 -9.98 -10.55
N SER A 172 13.64 -11.30 -10.45
CA SER A 172 12.48 -12.18 -10.67
C SER A 172 11.59 -12.22 -9.43
N LEU A 173 10.45 -11.55 -9.50
CA LEU A 173 9.42 -11.60 -8.44
C LEU A 173 9.00 -13.04 -8.13
N GLY A 174 8.75 -13.85 -9.17
CA GLY A 174 8.31 -15.23 -9.00
C GLY A 174 9.32 -16.10 -8.26
N ASP A 175 10.63 -15.91 -8.54
CA ASP A 175 11.68 -16.65 -7.86
C ASP A 175 11.87 -16.16 -6.42
N GLY A 176 11.71 -14.87 -6.18
CA GLY A 176 11.71 -14.29 -4.83
C GLY A 176 10.60 -14.90 -3.96
N LEU A 177 9.38 -14.87 -4.45
CA LEU A 177 8.21 -15.45 -3.76
C LEU A 177 8.38 -16.97 -3.53
N ARG A 178 8.90 -17.71 -4.53
CA ARG A 178 9.13 -19.16 -4.39
C ARG A 178 10.14 -19.47 -3.29
N ARG A 179 11.26 -18.76 -3.26
CA ARG A 179 12.29 -18.90 -2.19
C ARG A 179 11.73 -18.56 -0.81
N ALA A 180 10.79 -17.62 -0.73
CA ALA A 180 10.11 -17.22 0.49
C ALA A 180 9.01 -18.21 0.96
N GLY A 181 8.74 -19.26 0.18
CA GLY A 181 7.73 -20.27 0.51
C GLY A 181 6.30 -19.83 0.24
N PHE A 182 6.10 -18.89 -0.71
CA PHE A 182 4.77 -18.56 -1.21
C PHE A 182 4.17 -19.77 -1.93
N ASP A 183 2.90 -20.05 -1.67
CA ASP A 183 2.18 -21.14 -2.30
C ASP A 183 1.46 -20.66 -3.57
N PHE A 184 2.01 -20.99 -4.72
CA PHE A 184 1.45 -20.64 -6.03
C PHE A 184 0.18 -21.39 -6.40
N ALA A 185 -0.18 -22.45 -5.65
CA ALA A 185 -1.36 -23.27 -5.92
C ALA A 185 -2.62 -22.77 -5.23
N THR A 186 -2.50 -21.83 -4.30
CA THR A 186 -3.63 -21.25 -3.56
C THR A 186 -3.78 -19.76 -3.87
N PRO A 187 -5.02 -19.22 -3.90
CA PRO A 187 -5.23 -17.81 -4.17
C PRO A 187 -4.60 -16.91 -3.10
N ALA A 188 -4.22 -15.72 -3.50
CA ALA A 188 -3.63 -14.70 -2.65
C ALA A 188 -4.33 -13.35 -2.84
N PHE A 189 -4.18 -12.47 -1.88
CA PHE A 189 -4.44 -11.05 -2.07
C PHE A 189 -3.11 -10.34 -2.34
N VAL A 190 -3.08 -9.46 -3.33
CA VAL A 190 -1.88 -8.69 -3.69
C VAL A 190 -2.22 -7.21 -3.65
N SER A 191 -1.48 -6.42 -2.87
CA SER A 191 -1.51 -4.97 -2.94
C SER A 191 -0.22 -4.44 -3.59
N TRP A 192 -0.37 -3.47 -4.50
CA TRP A 192 0.73 -2.83 -5.18
C TRP A 192 0.48 -1.33 -5.20
N LEU A 193 0.88 -0.66 -4.12
CA LEU A 193 0.46 0.71 -3.81
C LEU A 193 1.64 1.68 -3.75
N GLY A 194 1.57 2.76 -4.54
CA GLY A 194 2.57 3.83 -4.54
C GLY A 194 3.87 3.48 -5.23
N VAL A 195 3.85 2.59 -6.20
CA VAL A 195 5.05 2.03 -6.83
C VAL A 195 5.04 2.14 -8.36
N THR A 196 3.91 1.87 -9.01
CA THR A 196 3.83 1.74 -10.47
C THR A 196 4.38 2.95 -11.22
N MET A 197 4.20 4.16 -10.66
CA MET A 197 4.68 5.38 -11.28
C MET A 197 6.21 5.47 -11.39
N TYR A 198 6.96 4.74 -10.57
CA TYR A 198 8.43 4.74 -10.57
C TYR A 198 9.04 3.68 -11.47
N LEU A 199 8.22 2.77 -12.00
CA LEU A 199 8.64 1.66 -12.85
C LEU A 199 8.45 2.02 -14.32
N ASP A 200 9.34 1.52 -15.17
CA ASP A 200 9.12 1.55 -16.62
C ASP A 200 8.06 0.52 -17.04
N GLN A 201 7.52 0.67 -18.25
CA GLN A 201 6.49 -0.22 -18.76
C GLN A 201 6.93 -1.69 -18.76
N GLY A 202 8.20 -1.96 -19.07
CA GLY A 202 8.71 -3.34 -19.09
C GLY A 202 8.73 -3.99 -17.71
N ALA A 203 9.06 -3.25 -16.66
CA ALA A 203 9.01 -3.73 -15.27
C ALA A 203 7.57 -4.00 -14.83
N ILE A 204 6.64 -3.11 -15.20
CA ILE A 204 5.21 -3.27 -14.93
C ILE A 204 4.68 -4.52 -15.65
N ASP A 205 4.96 -4.68 -16.94
CA ASP A 205 4.51 -5.82 -17.75
C ASP A 205 5.02 -7.15 -17.16
N ARG A 206 6.30 -7.22 -16.79
CA ARG A 206 6.88 -8.42 -16.14
C ARG A 206 6.19 -8.74 -14.82
N THR A 207 5.97 -7.73 -13.99
CA THR A 207 5.32 -7.91 -12.69
C THR A 207 3.88 -8.41 -12.85
N VAL A 208 3.07 -7.75 -13.70
CA VAL A 208 1.68 -8.16 -13.96
C VAL A 208 1.62 -9.56 -14.56
N SER A 209 2.57 -9.91 -15.47
CA SER A 209 2.64 -11.25 -16.04
C SER A 209 2.89 -12.34 -14.97
N VAL A 210 3.77 -12.07 -13.99
CA VAL A 210 3.99 -13.00 -12.88
C VAL A 210 2.73 -13.14 -12.02
N LEU A 211 2.09 -12.01 -11.70
CA LEU A 211 0.87 -12.00 -10.89
C LEU A 211 -0.28 -12.72 -11.59
N GLY A 212 -0.47 -12.52 -12.89
CA GLY A 212 -1.50 -13.19 -13.68
C GLY A 212 -1.32 -14.70 -13.81
N GLY A 213 -0.11 -15.19 -13.52
CA GLY A 213 0.20 -16.63 -13.42
C GLY A 213 -0.05 -17.25 -12.04
N LEU A 214 -0.57 -16.51 -11.07
CA LEU A 214 -0.95 -17.04 -9.76
C LEU A 214 -2.25 -17.85 -9.83
N ALA A 215 -2.62 -18.47 -8.71
CA ALA A 215 -3.83 -19.30 -8.65
C ALA A 215 -5.09 -18.48 -8.97
N PRO A 216 -6.07 -19.06 -9.67
CA PRO A 216 -7.40 -18.47 -9.85
C PRO A 216 -8.03 -18.08 -8.52
N GLY A 217 -8.74 -16.95 -8.49
CA GLY A 217 -9.25 -16.35 -7.27
C GLY A 217 -8.26 -15.42 -6.57
N THR A 218 -7.03 -15.30 -7.08
CA THR A 218 -6.10 -14.26 -6.60
C THR A 218 -6.63 -12.88 -6.95
N GLU A 219 -6.64 -11.98 -5.96
CA GLU A 219 -7.08 -10.59 -6.10
C GLU A 219 -5.87 -9.65 -6.16
N LEU A 220 -5.91 -8.67 -7.06
CA LEU A 220 -4.91 -7.61 -7.20
C LEU A 220 -5.57 -6.25 -6.98
N VAL A 221 -5.02 -5.48 -6.06
CA VAL A 221 -5.30 -4.05 -5.87
C VAL A 221 -4.03 -3.28 -6.22
N VAL A 222 -4.05 -2.56 -7.33
CA VAL A 222 -2.91 -1.77 -7.80
C VAL A 222 -3.30 -0.33 -7.98
N ASP A 223 -2.55 0.62 -7.37
CA ASP A 223 -2.72 2.03 -7.69
C ASP A 223 -1.83 2.45 -8.86
N TYR A 224 -2.29 3.44 -9.59
CA TYR A 224 -1.58 4.01 -10.72
C TYR A 224 -1.89 5.50 -10.84
N MET A 225 -0.91 6.27 -11.31
CA MET A 225 -1.08 7.69 -11.56
C MET A 225 -1.80 7.92 -12.88
N LEU A 226 -2.80 8.79 -12.87
CA LEU A 226 -3.53 9.18 -14.06
C LEU A 226 -2.64 9.95 -15.05
N ALA A 227 -2.88 9.74 -16.34
CA ALA A 227 -2.35 10.58 -17.40
C ALA A 227 -2.78 12.05 -17.20
N ALA A 228 -1.91 13.00 -17.57
CA ALA A 228 -2.10 14.42 -17.26
C ALA A 228 -3.46 14.99 -17.68
N GLY A 229 -4.00 14.53 -18.85
CA GLY A 229 -5.29 15.00 -19.37
C GLY A 229 -6.53 14.54 -18.59
N LEU A 230 -6.38 13.64 -17.63
CA LEU A 230 -7.48 13.11 -16.80
C LEU A 230 -7.49 13.68 -15.38
N ARG A 231 -6.46 14.45 -15.01
CA ARG A 231 -6.36 15.02 -13.68
C ARG A 231 -7.21 16.28 -13.57
N ASP A 232 -7.81 16.47 -12.39
CA ASP A 232 -8.39 17.75 -12.03
C ASP A 232 -7.30 18.79 -11.70
N ALA A 233 -7.68 20.02 -11.36
CA ALA A 233 -6.74 21.11 -11.07
C ALA A 233 -5.85 20.79 -9.86
N GLU A 234 -6.41 20.18 -8.83
CA GLU A 234 -5.73 19.78 -7.60
C GLU A 234 -4.75 18.66 -7.88
N GLY A 235 -5.17 17.62 -8.61
CA GLY A 235 -4.33 16.49 -9.01
C GLY A 235 -3.21 16.91 -9.96
N GLY A 236 -3.47 17.81 -10.90
CA GLY A 236 -2.47 18.40 -11.78
C GLY A 236 -1.42 19.17 -11.01
N SER A 237 -1.84 20.09 -10.13
CA SER A 237 -0.93 20.89 -9.31
C SER A 237 -0.07 20.03 -8.37
N TYR A 238 -0.64 18.99 -7.78
CA TYR A 238 0.10 18.02 -6.96
C TYR A 238 1.15 17.30 -7.80
N ALA A 239 0.75 16.78 -8.97
CA ALA A 239 1.64 16.03 -9.84
C ALA A 239 2.84 16.85 -10.31
N ASP A 240 2.64 18.12 -10.66
CA ASP A 240 3.72 19.01 -11.09
C ASP A 240 4.73 19.24 -9.96
N GLN A 241 4.27 19.52 -8.74
CA GLN A 241 5.14 19.83 -7.61
C GLN A 241 5.84 18.57 -7.06
N VAL A 242 5.09 17.49 -6.84
CA VAL A 242 5.64 16.27 -6.24
C VAL A 242 6.44 15.47 -7.26
N GLY A 243 5.97 15.41 -8.52
CA GLY A 243 6.69 14.73 -9.60
C GLY A 243 8.05 15.37 -9.86
N GLN A 244 8.14 16.72 -9.87
CA GLN A 244 9.41 17.42 -9.98
C GLN A 244 10.31 17.11 -8.78
N ALA A 245 9.80 17.22 -7.55
CA ALA A 245 10.58 16.97 -6.34
C ALA A 245 11.07 15.51 -6.24
N ALA A 246 10.31 14.54 -6.73
CA ALA A 246 10.71 13.15 -6.81
C ALA A 246 11.82 12.95 -7.87
N ALA A 247 11.68 13.57 -9.04
CA ALA A 247 12.69 13.50 -10.10
C ALA A 247 14.04 14.10 -9.66
N GLU A 248 14.04 15.22 -8.93
CA GLU A 248 15.25 15.85 -8.38
C GLU A 248 15.97 14.92 -7.37
N ARG A 249 15.27 13.94 -6.80
CA ARG A 249 15.82 12.94 -5.87
C ARG A 249 16.14 11.61 -6.53
N GLY A 250 16.00 11.53 -7.87
CA GLY A 250 16.30 10.30 -8.61
C GLY A 250 15.15 9.28 -8.65
N GLU A 251 13.94 9.68 -8.27
CA GLU A 251 12.72 8.87 -8.31
C GLU A 251 11.68 9.49 -9.28
N PRO A 252 11.98 9.70 -10.58
CA PRO A 252 11.04 10.30 -11.52
C PRO A 252 9.82 9.41 -11.75
N TRP A 253 8.68 10.03 -12.02
CA TRP A 253 7.51 9.30 -12.47
C TRP A 253 7.66 8.91 -13.94
N LEU A 254 7.76 7.61 -14.20
CA LEU A 254 8.02 7.03 -15.51
C LEU A 254 6.75 6.55 -16.21
N SER A 255 5.76 6.09 -15.43
CA SER A 255 4.54 5.47 -15.98
C SER A 255 3.27 6.15 -15.47
N LEU A 256 2.44 6.55 -16.42
CA LEU A 256 1.14 7.18 -16.19
C LEU A 256 0.12 6.46 -17.07
N PHE A 257 -1.09 6.22 -16.55
CA PHE A 257 -2.08 5.43 -17.27
C PHE A 257 -3.39 6.18 -17.46
N VAL A 258 -4.11 5.80 -18.50
CA VAL A 258 -5.56 5.96 -18.58
C VAL A 258 -6.21 4.67 -18.04
N PRO A 259 -7.40 4.71 -17.43
CA PRO A 259 -8.05 3.53 -16.85
C PRO A 259 -8.17 2.34 -17.82
N GLU A 260 -8.49 2.62 -19.07
CA GLU A 260 -8.65 1.61 -20.11
C GLU A 260 -7.33 0.89 -20.42
N ALA A 261 -6.19 1.60 -20.36
CA ALA A 261 -4.88 0.99 -20.60
C ALA A 261 -4.48 0.06 -19.45
N MET A 262 -4.73 0.46 -18.19
CA MET A 262 -4.49 -0.38 -17.03
C MET A 262 -5.39 -1.63 -17.06
N ALA A 263 -6.68 -1.46 -17.35
CA ALA A 263 -7.61 -2.58 -17.49
C ALA A 263 -7.20 -3.55 -18.59
N ALA A 264 -6.77 -3.04 -19.77
CA ALA A 264 -6.30 -3.87 -20.88
C ALA A 264 -5.01 -4.63 -20.53
N LEU A 265 -4.08 -4.01 -19.83
CA LEU A 265 -2.86 -4.65 -19.33
C LEU A 265 -3.19 -5.85 -18.42
N LEU A 266 -4.06 -5.65 -17.44
CA LEU A 266 -4.47 -6.68 -16.50
C LEU A 266 -5.19 -7.83 -17.24
N ALA A 267 -6.14 -7.50 -18.11
CA ALA A 267 -6.87 -8.50 -18.91
C ALA A 267 -5.93 -9.31 -19.80
N GLY A 268 -4.91 -8.69 -20.41
CA GLY A 268 -3.90 -9.36 -21.23
C GLY A 268 -3.03 -10.36 -20.44
N CYS A 269 -3.01 -10.26 -19.11
CA CYS A 269 -2.25 -11.14 -18.24
C CYS A 269 -3.13 -12.15 -17.44
N GLY A 270 -4.42 -12.31 -17.80
CA GLY A 270 -5.28 -13.35 -17.20
C GLY A 270 -6.16 -12.88 -16.04
N PHE A 271 -6.18 -11.59 -15.75
CA PHE A 271 -7.17 -11.03 -14.84
C PHE A 271 -8.52 -10.83 -15.54
N GLY A 272 -9.60 -11.01 -14.81
CA GLY A 272 -10.93 -10.63 -15.23
C GLY A 272 -11.11 -9.11 -15.32
N PRO A 273 -12.34 -8.63 -15.58
CA PRO A 273 -12.61 -7.21 -15.69
C PRO A 273 -12.14 -6.42 -14.45
N ALA A 274 -11.28 -5.45 -14.67
CA ALA A 274 -10.79 -4.60 -13.59
C ALA A 274 -11.85 -3.54 -13.24
N ARG A 275 -12.14 -3.39 -11.96
CA ARG A 275 -12.87 -2.25 -11.42
C ARG A 275 -11.89 -1.10 -11.27
N ASP A 276 -12.15 0.02 -11.94
CA ASP A 276 -11.46 1.27 -11.73
C ASP A 276 -12.11 2.04 -10.57
N VAL A 277 -11.30 2.58 -9.65
CA VAL A 277 -11.76 3.22 -8.41
C VAL A 277 -11.01 4.52 -8.23
N SER A 278 -11.72 5.64 -8.34
CA SER A 278 -11.16 6.97 -8.08
C SER A 278 -10.87 7.18 -6.58
N GLN A 279 -10.02 8.14 -6.25
CA GLN A 279 -9.72 8.45 -4.85
C GLN A 279 -10.98 8.75 -4.02
N ARG A 280 -11.98 9.39 -4.65
CA ARG A 280 -13.27 9.67 -4.02
C ARG A 280 -14.03 8.41 -3.63
N GLU A 281 -13.90 7.35 -4.42
CA GLU A 281 -14.60 6.08 -4.24
C GLU A 281 -13.84 5.07 -3.39
N MET A 282 -12.54 5.31 -3.11
CA MET A 282 -11.71 4.43 -2.27
C MET A 282 -12.24 4.31 -0.85
N ILE A 283 -12.96 5.31 -0.38
CA ILE A 283 -13.51 5.36 0.99
C ILE A 283 -14.99 5.70 0.96
N PRO A 284 -15.76 5.33 2.01
CA PRO A 284 -17.16 5.72 2.14
C PRO A 284 -17.34 7.24 2.02
N ALA A 285 -18.36 7.67 1.26
CA ALA A 285 -18.59 9.09 0.96
C ALA A 285 -18.66 9.98 2.21
N GLY A 286 -19.24 9.50 3.30
CA GLY A 286 -19.34 10.25 4.56
C GLY A 286 -17.99 10.57 5.22
N LEU A 287 -16.90 9.89 4.83
CA LEU A 287 -15.55 10.24 5.30
C LEU A 287 -15.00 11.50 4.61
N TRP A 288 -15.67 11.96 3.54
CA TRP A 288 -15.37 13.23 2.88
C TRP A 288 -16.18 14.42 3.42
N ASP A 289 -17.11 14.20 4.35
CA ASP A 289 -17.86 15.26 5.06
C ASP A 289 -16.96 15.85 6.16
N ARG A 290 -15.93 16.60 5.76
CA ARG A 290 -14.82 17.06 6.60
C ARG A 290 -14.70 18.58 6.63
N SER A 291 -14.27 19.10 7.79
CA SER A 291 -13.94 20.51 7.98
C SER A 291 -12.45 20.83 7.85
N ASP A 292 -11.59 19.80 7.83
CA ASP A 292 -10.13 19.97 7.62
C ASP A 292 -9.77 20.15 6.14
N SER A 293 -8.46 20.09 5.82
CA SER A 293 -7.94 20.34 4.47
C SER A 293 -7.96 19.13 3.53
N LEU A 294 -8.33 17.92 4.01
CA LEU A 294 -8.35 16.74 3.15
C LEU A 294 -9.48 16.82 2.14
N ARG A 295 -9.15 16.66 0.86
CA ARG A 295 -10.10 16.60 -0.26
C ARG A 295 -9.66 15.51 -1.23
N PRO A 296 -10.61 14.82 -1.89
CA PRO A 296 -10.28 13.90 -2.96
C PRO A 296 -9.82 14.67 -4.19
N ALA A 297 -8.88 14.10 -4.94
CA ALA A 297 -8.38 14.64 -6.20
C ALA A 297 -8.34 13.55 -7.28
N GLU A 298 -8.54 13.93 -8.52
CA GLU A 298 -8.29 13.06 -9.67
C GLU A 298 -6.78 13.08 -9.98
N LEU A 299 -6.03 12.24 -9.26
CA LEU A 299 -4.57 12.15 -9.34
C LEU A 299 -4.13 10.70 -9.61
N SER A 300 -4.64 9.78 -8.83
CA SER A 300 -4.38 8.34 -8.95
C SER A 300 -5.64 7.56 -8.74
N HIS A 301 -5.76 6.45 -9.47
CA HIS A 301 -6.86 5.50 -9.32
C HIS A 301 -6.32 4.15 -8.82
N ILE A 302 -7.21 3.30 -8.39
CA ILE A 302 -6.95 1.89 -8.11
C ILE A 302 -7.63 1.05 -9.19
N ALA A 303 -6.88 0.12 -9.77
CA ALA A 303 -7.47 -1.00 -10.48
C ALA A 303 -7.55 -2.21 -9.54
N HIS A 304 -8.75 -2.77 -9.38
CA HIS A 304 -8.99 -3.97 -8.59
C HIS A 304 -9.51 -5.07 -9.50
N ALA A 305 -8.77 -6.17 -9.60
CA ALA A 305 -9.08 -7.27 -10.50
C ALA A 305 -8.82 -8.63 -9.83
N VAL A 306 -9.49 -9.65 -10.33
CA VAL A 306 -9.39 -11.02 -9.82
C VAL A 306 -8.98 -11.94 -10.97
N ILE A 307 -8.10 -12.91 -10.72
CA ILE A 307 -7.78 -13.94 -11.71
C ILE A 307 -8.97 -14.88 -11.84
N GLU A 308 -9.50 -14.97 -13.04
CA GLU A 308 -10.65 -15.81 -13.32
C GLU A 308 -10.29 -17.31 -13.33
N HIS A 309 -11.24 -18.15 -12.93
CA HIS A 309 -11.11 -19.58 -13.16
C HIS A 309 -11.18 -19.86 -14.66
N PRO A 310 -10.33 -20.74 -15.20
CA PRO A 310 -10.48 -21.17 -16.59
C PRO A 310 -11.89 -21.68 -16.82
N ALA A 311 -12.54 -21.20 -17.88
CA ALA A 311 -13.87 -21.68 -18.24
C ALA A 311 -13.85 -23.22 -18.33
N ARG A 312 -14.77 -23.88 -17.61
CA ARG A 312 -14.91 -25.34 -17.62
C ARG A 312 -15.44 -25.82 -18.96
#